data_4303a960462dc89723e4efb2e0d004f7
#
_entry.id   4303a960462dc89723e4efb2e0d004f7
#
_cell.length_a   1.000
_cell.length_b   1.000
_cell.length_c   1.000
_cell.angle_alpha   90.00
_cell.angle_beta   90.00
_cell.angle_gamma   90.00
#
_symmetry.space_group_name_H-M   'P 1'
#
loop_
_entity.id
_entity.type
_entity.pdbx_description
1 polymer ?
#
loop_
_entity_poly.entity_id
_entity_poly.type
_entity_poly.pdbx_seq_one_letter_code
_entity_poly.pdbx_strand_id
1 'polypeptide(L)' 'MKTATAQQFPTLESVTRPTVDTAAAAYYLNRRPQTLRIWAMNQHPIRPLNIHGRLAWPVSELKRVLGVA' A
#
# COMPACT_ATOMS: atom_id res chain seq x y z
N MET A 1 19.62 -3.56 -15.46
CA MET A 1 19.16 -3.27 -15.22
C MET A 1 18.58 -2.94 -14.85
N LYS A 2 18.13 -2.69 -14.56
CA LYS A 2 17.50 -2.34 -14.09
C LYS A 2 16.65 -2.16 -13.94
N THR A 3 16.26 -2.16 -13.82
CA THR A 3 15.48 -2.02 -13.60
C THR A 3 14.66 -1.70 -13.09
N ALA A 4 14.46 -1.93 -12.92
CA ALA A 4 13.37 -1.80 -12.36
C ALA A 4 13.01 -0.73 -11.65
N THR A 5 13.65 -0.20 -11.61
CA THR A 5 13.43 0.78 -10.98
C THR A 5 12.63 1.77 -11.46
N ALA A 6 11.87 1.51 -12.32
CA ALA A 6 10.94 2.45 -12.79
C ALA A 6 9.97 2.85 -11.73
N GLN A 7 9.78 2.06 -10.73
CA GLN A 7 8.87 2.46 -9.68
C GLN A 7 9.64 2.87 -8.47
N GLN A 8 9.73 4.15 -8.27
CA GLN A 8 10.36 4.68 -7.08
C GLN A 8 9.32 5.38 -6.27
N PHE A 9 9.18 4.96 -5.04
CA PHE A 9 8.23 5.56 -4.13
C PHE A 9 8.98 6.33 -3.06
N PRO A 10 8.46 7.48 -2.64
CA PRO A 10 9.08 8.20 -1.52
C PRO A 10 8.98 7.39 -0.25
N THR A 11 9.75 7.77 0.76
CA THR A 11 9.62 7.10 2.04
C THR A 11 8.22 7.28 2.58
N LEU A 12 7.77 6.29 3.34
CA LEU A 12 6.41 6.34 3.85
C LEU A 12 6.20 7.57 4.73
N GLU A 13 7.21 7.98 5.45
CA GLU A 13 7.10 9.15 6.32
C GLU A 13 6.87 10.43 5.54
N SER A 14 7.32 10.47 4.27
CA SER A 14 7.14 11.66 3.47
C SER A 14 5.82 11.68 2.72
N VAL A 15 5.05 10.61 2.80
CA VAL A 15 3.76 10.55 2.13
C VAL A 15 2.76 11.37 2.93
N THR A 16 2.22 12.40 2.29
CA THR A 16 1.25 13.26 2.97
C THR A 16 -0.18 12.94 2.59
N ARG A 17 -0.38 12.13 1.56
CA ARG A 17 -1.73 11.74 1.16
C ARG A 17 -2.29 10.72 2.15
N PRO A 18 -3.61 10.72 2.34
CA PRO A 18 -4.22 9.78 3.28
C PRO A 18 -4.17 8.34 2.80
N THR A 19 -4.11 8.11 1.49
CA THR A 19 -4.11 6.76 0.94
C THR A 19 -3.10 6.66 -0.20
N VAL A 20 -2.73 5.42 -0.52
CA VAL A 20 -1.88 5.13 -1.66
C VAL A 20 -2.50 3.98 -2.44
N ASP A 21 -2.04 3.79 -3.69
CA ASP A 21 -2.57 2.71 -4.51
C ASP A 21 -1.95 1.37 -4.11
N THR A 22 -2.43 0.30 -4.76
CA THR A 22 -1.99 -1.04 -4.41
C THR A 22 -0.49 -1.24 -4.65
N ALA A 23 0.03 -0.68 -5.74
CA ALA A 23 1.45 -0.86 -6.04
C ALA A 23 2.31 -0.21 -4.96
N ALA A 24 1.97 1.01 -4.55
CA ALA A 24 2.73 1.69 -3.52
C ALA A 24 2.59 0.98 -2.17
N ALA A 25 1.37 0.55 -1.83
CA ALA A 25 1.16 -0.15 -0.58
C ALA A 25 1.97 -1.44 -0.54
N ALA A 26 2.00 -2.18 -1.64
CA ALA A 26 2.78 -3.41 -1.70
C ALA A 26 4.26 -3.12 -1.52
N TYR A 27 4.75 -2.04 -2.12
CA TYR A 27 6.14 -1.65 -1.95
C TYR A 27 6.46 -1.37 -0.48
N TYR A 28 5.63 -0.57 0.18
CA TYR A 28 5.89 -0.20 1.57
C TYR A 28 5.80 -1.38 2.51
N LEU A 29 4.91 -2.33 2.23
CA LEU A 29 4.76 -3.51 3.06
C LEU A 29 5.71 -4.63 2.66
N ASN A 30 6.47 -4.44 1.58
CA ASN A 30 7.37 -5.45 1.05
C ASN A 30 6.61 -6.73 0.75
N ARG A 31 5.46 -6.58 0.11
CA ARG A 31 4.62 -7.69 -0.31
C ARG A 31 4.31 -7.55 -1.79
N ARG A 32 3.83 -8.63 -2.38
CA ARG A 32 3.41 -8.58 -3.77
C ARG A 32 2.03 -7.93 -3.87
N PRO A 33 1.76 -7.23 -4.97
CA PRO A 33 0.43 -6.65 -5.15
C PRO A 33 -0.69 -7.68 -5.06
N GLN A 34 -0.43 -8.91 -5.50
CA GLN A 34 -1.43 -9.95 -5.41
C GLN A 34 -1.82 -10.23 -3.96
N THR A 35 -0.84 -10.19 -3.06
CA THR A 35 -1.10 -10.37 -1.63
C THR A 35 -2.08 -9.32 -1.13
N LEU A 36 -1.91 -8.08 -1.57
CA LEU A 36 -2.80 -7.01 -1.14
C LEU A 36 -4.20 -7.21 -1.70
N ARG A 37 -4.32 -7.74 -2.92
CA ARG A 37 -5.63 -8.01 -3.46
C ARG A 37 -6.36 -9.07 -2.65
N ILE A 38 -5.63 -10.08 -2.18
CA ILE A 38 -6.20 -11.10 -1.30
C ILE A 38 -6.63 -10.46 0.01
N TRP A 39 -5.80 -9.56 0.56
CA TRP A 39 -6.17 -8.85 1.78
C TRP A 39 -7.44 -8.04 1.57
N ALA A 40 -7.60 -7.43 0.39
CA ALA A 40 -8.80 -6.65 0.10
C ALA A 40 -10.03 -7.53 0.10
N MET A 41 -9.92 -8.73 -0.47
CA MET A 41 -11.05 -9.65 -0.49
C MET A 41 -11.45 -10.07 0.91
N ASN A 42 -10.47 -10.30 1.77
CA ASN A 42 -10.73 -10.75 3.13
C ASN A 42 -10.93 -9.60 4.10
N GLN A 43 -10.62 -8.38 3.68
CA GLN A 43 -10.68 -7.18 4.51
C GLN A 43 -9.84 -7.34 5.78
N HIS A 44 -8.71 -7.99 5.64
CA HIS A 44 -7.83 -8.26 6.74
C HIS A 44 -6.45 -8.60 6.19
N PRO A 45 -5.38 -8.13 6.79
CA PRO A 45 -5.31 -7.32 8.01
C PRO A 45 -5.58 -5.84 7.78
N ILE A 46 -5.68 -5.41 6.54
CA ILE A 46 -5.97 -4.03 6.22
C ILE A 46 -7.20 -4.00 5.34
N ARG A 47 -8.12 -3.10 5.66
CA ARG A 47 -9.32 -2.90 4.86
C ARG A 47 -9.09 -1.69 3.96
N PRO A 48 -8.93 -1.88 2.65
CA PRO A 48 -8.77 -0.73 1.76
C PRO A 48 -10.10 -0.06 1.48
N LEU A 49 -10.01 1.16 0.98
CA LEU A 49 -11.17 1.88 0.48
C LEU A 49 -11.30 1.61 -1.00
N ASN A 50 -12.53 1.61 -1.49
CA ASN A 50 -12.76 1.49 -2.93
C ASN A 50 -13.21 2.86 -3.43
N ILE A 51 -12.37 3.48 -4.23
CA ILE A 51 -12.67 4.81 -4.77
C ILE A 51 -12.74 4.68 -6.27
N HIS A 52 -13.94 4.81 -6.81
CA HIS A 52 -14.17 4.74 -8.25
C HIS A 52 -13.61 3.46 -8.85
N GLY A 53 -13.82 2.33 -8.15
CA GLY A 53 -13.37 1.04 -8.65
C GLY A 53 -11.89 0.75 -8.42
N ARG A 54 -11.17 1.65 -7.77
CA ARG A 54 -9.77 1.44 -7.45
C ARG A 54 -9.58 1.32 -5.96
N LEU A 55 -8.68 0.42 -5.58
CA LEU A 55 -8.36 0.24 -4.18
C LEU A 55 -7.44 1.35 -3.71
N ALA A 56 -7.75 1.93 -2.56
CA ALA A 56 -6.93 2.95 -1.92
C ALA A 56 -6.60 2.46 -0.53
N TRP A 57 -5.31 2.39 -0.21
CA TRP A 57 -4.85 1.81 1.04
C TRP A 57 -4.51 2.92 2.02
N PRO A 58 -5.17 2.97 3.19
CA PRO A 58 -4.92 4.04 4.16
C PRO A 58 -3.48 3.99 4.66
N VAL A 59 -2.80 5.12 4.60
CA VAL A 59 -1.42 5.19 5.05
C VAL A 59 -1.32 4.89 6.55
N SER A 60 -2.31 5.33 7.32
CA SER A 60 -2.31 5.05 8.75
C SER A 60 -2.33 3.55 9.03
N GLU A 61 -3.04 2.78 8.20
CA GLU A 61 -3.07 1.34 8.38
C GLU A 61 -1.76 0.69 7.98
N LEU A 62 -1.11 1.21 6.95
CA LEU A 62 0.20 0.71 6.59
C LEU A 62 1.18 0.91 7.73
N LYS A 63 1.15 2.08 8.35
CA LYS A 63 2.04 2.36 9.49
C LYS A 63 1.72 1.46 10.66
N ARG A 64 0.44 1.21 10.91
CA ARG A 64 0.03 0.33 12.00
C ARG A 64 0.60 -1.07 11.81
N VAL A 65 0.46 -1.60 10.59
CA VAL A 65 0.93 -2.96 10.31
C VAL A 65 2.45 -3.04 10.38
N LEU A 66 3.13 -1.97 9.94
CA LEU A 66 4.59 -1.93 9.97
C LEU A 66 5.14 -1.67 11.36
N GLY A 67 4.29 -1.27 12.30
CA GLY A 67 4.75 -1.00 13.65
C GLY A 67 5.38 0.35 13.84
N VAL A 68 5.15 1.28 12.90
CA VAL A 68 5.63 2.65 13.05
C VAL A 68 4.44 3.54 13.32
N ALA A 69 4.57 4.36 14.30
CA ALA A 69 3.45 5.21 14.74
C ALA A 69 3.40 6.49 13.96
#